data_6c910fc4ee78db15e2426aa663a7bf32
#
_entry.id   6c910fc4ee78db15e2426aa663a7bf32
#
_cell.length_a   1.000
_cell.length_b   1.000
_cell.length_c   1.000
_cell.angle_alpha   90.00
_cell.angle_beta   90.00
_cell.angle_gamma   90.00
#
_symmetry.space_group_name_H-M   'P 1'
#
loop_
_entity.id
_entity.type
_entity.pdbx_description
1 polymer ?
#
loop_
_entity_poly.entity_id
_entity_poly.type
_entity_poly.pdbx_seq_one_letter_code
_entity_poly.pdbx_strand_id
1 'polypeptide(L)'
;GVYSCLKSEGSGKPAITRIALTKEQLKNFLRFISKSPMYSHWLPVMVVLLGTGLRVGECTGLTKNDVDLENNTISVNHNLIYRVIDGKADFHITTPKTASGTRTIPILYPEVAEQLRALIEVMDALYPEDLVMNGYHGFLFRNRSGYFLSAHNINRAIERISIAYNAEEMDQAELEDREPSLLPHFSVHNLRHTFCTRLCESTNDIKFIQQVMGHADFSTTMDIYTHITQENMKEKAEVIKGNLVLM
;
A
#
# COMPACT_ATOMS: atom_id res chain seq x y z
N GLY A 1 -13.85 14.12 5.77
CA GLY A 1 -13.01 14.87 6.70
C GLY A 1 -11.55 14.56 6.45
N VAL A 2 -10.73 15.61 6.29
CA VAL A 2 -9.27 15.50 6.12
C VAL A 2 -8.68 15.21 7.49
N TYR A 3 -8.09 14.03 7.68
CA TYR A 3 -7.49 13.63 8.95
C TYR A 3 -6.12 14.30 9.11
N SER A 4 -6.04 15.33 9.95
CA SER A 4 -4.77 15.93 10.39
C SER A 4 -4.38 15.31 11.73
N CYS A 5 -3.30 14.55 11.77
CA CYS A 5 -2.74 14.01 13.00
C CYS A 5 -1.92 15.07 13.75
N LEU A 6 -2.15 15.21 15.04
CA LEU A 6 -1.55 16.19 15.93
C LEU A 6 -0.02 16.05 16.01
N LYS A 7 0.65 17.19 16.05
CA LYS A 7 2.11 17.36 16.19
C LYS A 7 2.61 16.81 17.51
N SER A 8 3.64 15.96 17.47
CA SER A 8 4.58 15.81 18.57
C SER A 8 5.64 16.92 18.43
N GLU A 9 5.71 17.83 19.36
CA GLU A 9 6.76 18.84 19.44
C GLU A 9 8.09 18.15 19.78
N GLY A 10 9.01 18.14 18.82
CA GLY A 10 10.37 17.65 19.01
C GLY A 10 11.08 17.41 17.69
N SER A 11 11.87 18.40 17.26
CA SER A 11 12.74 18.46 16.08
C SER A 11 12.08 18.85 14.75
N GLY A 12 12.50 19.99 14.21
CA GLY A 12 12.02 20.77 13.07
C GLY A 12 11.99 20.13 11.67
N LYS A 13 11.46 18.90 11.54
CA LYS A 13 11.02 18.34 10.25
C LYS A 13 9.51 18.39 10.19
N PRO A 14 8.92 18.81 9.04
CA PRO A 14 7.47 18.80 8.90
C PRO A 14 6.96 17.38 9.15
N ALA A 15 5.96 17.24 10.04
CA ALA A 15 5.32 15.96 10.32
C ALA A 15 4.80 15.39 9.00
N ILE A 16 5.25 14.21 8.61
CA ILE A 16 4.70 13.47 7.47
C ILE A 16 3.26 13.15 7.84
N THR A 17 2.31 13.83 7.22
CA THR A 17 0.89 13.59 7.44
C THR A 17 0.57 12.17 6.97
N ARG A 18 0.33 11.26 7.91
CA ARG A 18 -0.06 9.87 7.61
C ARG A 18 -1.54 9.86 7.28
N ILE A 19 -1.86 10.10 6.00
CA ILE A 19 -3.24 10.08 5.50
C ILE A 19 -3.58 8.66 5.08
N ALA A 20 -4.69 8.11 5.60
CA ALA A 20 -5.33 6.93 5.04
C ALA A 20 -6.34 7.37 3.98
N LEU A 21 -6.32 6.74 2.82
CA LEU A 21 -7.30 6.99 1.78
C LEU A 21 -8.68 6.44 2.20
N THR A 22 -9.75 7.16 1.87
CA THR A 22 -11.12 6.67 2.08
C THR A 22 -11.42 5.48 1.16
N LYS A 23 -12.47 4.71 1.47
CA LYS A 23 -12.92 3.60 0.61
C LYS A 23 -13.27 4.07 -0.80
N GLU A 24 -13.89 5.23 -0.91
CA GLU A 24 -14.26 5.84 -2.18
C GLU A 24 -13.03 6.26 -2.99
N GLN A 25 -12.07 6.96 -2.36
CA GLN A 25 -10.80 7.34 -2.98
C GLN A 25 -10.02 6.13 -3.50
N LEU A 26 -9.96 5.04 -2.72
CA LEU A 26 -9.34 3.77 -3.15
C LEU A 26 -10.03 3.18 -4.37
N LYS A 27 -11.36 3.09 -4.33
CA LYS A 27 -12.17 2.56 -5.43
C LYS A 27 -11.97 3.38 -6.70
N ASN A 28 -11.98 4.69 -6.59
CA ASN A 28 -11.79 5.61 -7.70
C ASN A 28 -10.38 5.51 -8.29
N PHE A 29 -9.35 5.47 -7.43
CA PHE A 29 -7.96 5.32 -7.83
C PHE A 29 -7.72 4.01 -8.61
N LEU A 30 -8.14 2.87 -8.07
CA LEU A 30 -7.96 1.57 -8.72
C LEU A 30 -8.79 1.45 -10.01
N ARG A 31 -10.02 1.96 -10.03
CA ARG A 31 -10.89 1.98 -11.22
C ARG A 31 -10.28 2.84 -12.33
N PHE A 32 -9.72 4.01 -12.00
CA PHE A 32 -9.05 4.86 -12.98
C PHE A 32 -7.85 4.15 -13.59
N ILE A 33 -6.98 3.54 -12.76
CA ILE A 33 -5.83 2.77 -13.24
C ILE A 33 -6.28 1.63 -14.17
N SER A 34 -7.28 0.83 -13.74
CA SER A 34 -7.73 -0.35 -14.50
C SER A 34 -8.28 -0.01 -15.88
N LYS A 35 -8.90 1.17 -16.04
CA LYS A 35 -9.49 1.61 -17.31
C LYS A 35 -8.52 2.38 -18.20
N SER A 36 -7.41 2.86 -17.66
CA SER A 36 -6.46 3.69 -18.39
C SER A 36 -5.47 2.85 -19.21
N PRO A 37 -5.43 2.98 -20.54
CA PRO A 37 -4.40 2.31 -21.36
C PRO A 37 -2.97 2.73 -20.99
N MET A 38 -2.82 3.95 -20.45
CA MET A 38 -1.53 4.51 -20.04
C MET A 38 -1.06 3.96 -18.69
N TYR A 39 -1.98 3.74 -17.74
CA TYR A 39 -1.63 3.44 -16.35
C TYR A 39 -1.96 2.01 -15.92
N SER A 40 -2.69 1.22 -16.72
CA SER A 40 -3.13 -0.15 -16.35
C SER A 40 -1.98 -1.08 -15.93
N HIS A 41 -0.79 -0.90 -16.49
CA HIS A 41 0.41 -1.67 -16.12
C HIS A 41 0.87 -1.44 -14.66
N TRP A 42 0.38 -0.38 -13.97
CA TRP A 42 0.62 -0.14 -12.55
C TRP A 42 -0.37 -0.85 -11.64
N LEU A 43 -1.48 -1.38 -12.20
CA LEU A 43 -2.54 -2.00 -11.40
C LEU A 43 -2.03 -3.13 -10.51
N PRO A 44 -1.22 -4.09 -10.98
CA PRO A 44 -0.77 -5.20 -10.16
C PRO A 44 -0.01 -4.75 -8.91
N VAL A 45 0.97 -3.84 -9.04
CA VAL A 45 1.75 -3.37 -7.89
C VAL A 45 0.90 -2.55 -6.92
N MET A 46 -0.06 -1.75 -7.42
CA MET A 46 -0.94 -0.96 -6.56
C MET A 46 -1.91 -1.85 -5.78
N VAL A 47 -2.50 -2.87 -6.43
CA VAL A 47 -3.39 -3.83 -5.78
C VAL A 47 -2.64 -4.63 -4.71
N VAL A 48 -1.43 -5.11 -5.01
CA VAL A 48 -0.64 -5.86 -4.02
C VAL A 48 -0.25 -4.99 -2.83
N LEU A 49 0.23 -3.77 -3.05
CA LEU A 49 0.57 -2.84 -1.96
C LEU A 49 -0.64 -2.52 -1.07
N LEU A 50 -1.80 -2.23 -1.69
CA LEU A 50 -3.04 -1.90 -1.00
C LEU A 50 -3.68 -3.11 -0.29
N GLY A 51 -3.53 -4.29 -0.83
CA GLY A 51 -4.20 -5.49 -0.30
C GLY A 51 -3.35 -6.34 0.64
N THR A 52 -2.07 -6.00 0.83
CA THR A 52 -1.14 -6.74 1.70
C THR A 52 -0.49 -5.88 2.78
N GLY A 53 -0.44 -4.58 2.57
CA GLY A 53 0.27 -3.65 3.45
C GLY A 53 1.79 -3.88 3.50
N LEU A 54 2.37 -4.56 2.55
CA LEU A 54 3.82 -4.74 2.45
C LEU A 54 4.55 -3.40 2.42
N ARG A 55 5.76 -3.35 2.99
CA ARG A 55 6.66 -2.24 2.72
C ARG A 55 7.03 -2.23 1.24
N VAL A 56 7.26 -1.05 0.69
CA VAL A 56 7.55 -0.94 -0.75
C VAL A 56 8.68 -1.85 -1.21
N GLY A 57 9.76 -1.95 -0.45
CA GLY A 57 10.87 -2.81 -0.80
C GLY A 57 10.59 -4.31 -0.58
N GLU A 58 9.71 -4.67 0.36
CA GLU A 58 9.19 -6.03 0.50
C GLU A 58 8.36 -6.40 -0.74
N CYS A 59 7.47 -5.50 -1.19
CA CYS A 59 6.65 -5.71 -2.39
C CYS A 59 7.50 -5.78 -3.66
N THR A 60 8.37 -4.79 -3.91
CA THR A 60 9.19 -4.77 -5.12
C THR A 60 10.25 -5.88 -5.16
N GLY A 61 10.58 -6.44 -3.99
CA GLY A 61 11.46 -7.59 -3.85
C GLY A 61 10.76 -8.94 -4.03
N LEU A 62 9.43 -9.00 -4.06
CA LEU A 62 8.72 -10.28 -4.18
C LEU A 62 9.17 -11.07 -5.43
N THR A 63 9.44 -12.33 -5.20
CA THR A 63 9.71 -13.33 -6.24
C THR A 63 8.54 -14.29 -6.39
N LYS A 64 8.50 -15.04 -7.48
CA LYS A 64 7.50 -16.11 -7.67
C LYS A 64 7.56 -17.18 -6.58
N ASN A 65 8.73 -17.40 -5.97
CA ASN A 65 8.91 -18.39 -4.91
C ASN A 65 8.39 -17.93 -3.54
N ASP A 66 8.10 -16.64 -3.39
CA ASP A 66 7.53 -16.10 -2.14
C ASP A 66 6.01 -16.19 -2.09
N VAL A 67 5.37 -16.54 -3.21
CA VAL A 67 3.90 -16.55 -3.35
C VAL A 67 3.39 -17.99 -3.40
N ASP A 68 2.57 -18.35 -2.43
CA ASP A 68 1.85 -19.62 -2.38
C ASP A 68 0.36 -19.36 -2.63
N LEU A 69 -0.06 -19.58 -3.89
CA LEU A 69 -1.46 -19.37 -4.30
C LEU A 69 -2.38 -20.54 -3.90
N GLU A 70 -1.84 -21.69 -3.52
CA GLU A 70 -2.64 -22.81 -3.02
C GLU A 70 -3.08 -22.56 -1.58
N ASN A 71 -2.15 -22.06 -0.74
CA ASN A 71 -2.42 -21.72 0.66
C ASN A 71 -2.82 -20.24 0.84
N ASN A 72 -2.88 -19.45 -0.24
CA ASN A 72 -3.17 -18.00 -0.20
C ASN A 72 -2.26 -17.24 0.77
N THR A 73 -0.94 -17.43 0.66
CA THR A 73 0.04 -16.77 1.52
C THR A 73 1.19 -16.15 0.74
N ILE A 74 1.85 -15.18 1.37
CA ILE A 74 3.08 -14.55 0.89
C ILE A 74 4.14 -14.65 1.98
N SER A 75 5.32 -15.18 1.63
CA SER A 75 6.50 -15.20 2.48
C SER A 75 7.26 -13.87 2.34
N VAL A 76 7.40 -13.15 3.44
CA VAL A 76 8.18 -11.91 3.50
C VAL A 76 9.49 -12.21 4.20
N ASN A 77 10.56 -12.38 3.44
CA ASN A 77 11.85 -12.86 3.94
C ASN A 77 13.03 -11.98 3.50
N HIS A 78 12.79 -11.03 2.59
CA HIS A 78 13.78 -10.09 2.10
C HIS A 78 13.16 -8.76 1.68
N ASN A 79 14.01 -7.79 1.36
CA ASN A 79 13.62 -6.44 1.03
C ASN A 79 14.57 -5.87 -0.03
N LEU A 80 14.03 -5.40 -1.14
CA LEU A 80 14.77 -4.74 -2.21
C LEU A 80 14.86 -3.24 -1.90
N ILE A 81 16.08 -2.71 -1.82
CA ILE A 81 16.31 -1.29 -1.57
C ILE A 81 17.19 -0.68 -2.65
N TYR A 82 16.95 0.60 -2.96
CA TYR A 82 17.83 1.38 -3.82
C TYR A 82 18.54 2.41 -2.96
N ARG A 83 19.86 2.32 -2.90
CA ARG A 83 20.67 3.25 -2.09
C ARG A 83 22.08 3.41 -2.67
N VAL A 84 22.75 4.47 -2.21
CA VAL A 84 24.16 4.70 -2.52
C VAL A 84 25.02 3.90 -1.54
N ILE A 85 25.91 3.03 -2.07
CA ILE A 85 26.94 2.33 -1.32
C ILE A 85 28.25 2.63 -2.04
N ASP A 86 29.26 3.06 -1.31
CA ASP A 86 30.60 3.39 -1.85
C ASP A 86 30.55 4.37 -3.04
N GLY A 87 29.65 5.36 -2.98
CA GLY A 87 29.47 6.38 -4.00
C GLY A 87 28.69 5.93 -5.24
N LYS A 88 28.27 4.67 -5.33
CA LYS A 88 27.47 4.13 -6.43
C LYS A 88 26.05 3.84 -5.98
N ALA A 89 25.08 4.43 -6.70
CA ALA A 89 23.66 4.18 -6.47
C ALA A 89 23.25 2.89 -7.18
N ASP A 90 22.74 1.90 -6.42
CA ASP A 90 22.29 0.63 -6.99
C ASP A 90 21.23 -0.02 -6.10
N PHE A 91 20.61 -1.10 -6.64
CA PHE A 91 19.73 -1.96 -5.90
C PHE A 91 20.51 -2.96 -5.02
N HIS A 92 19.93 -3.28 -3.87
CA HIS A 92 20.50 -4.25 -2.93
C HIS A 92 19.38 -5.05 -2.30
N ILE A 93 19.61 -6.34 -2.09
CA ILE A 93 18.77 -7.18 -1.25
C ILE A 93 19.27 -7.07 0.20
N THR A 94 18.33 -6.86 1.11
CA THR A 94 18.58 -6.93 2.55
C THR A 94 17.64 -7.92 3.18
N THR A 95 18.15 -8.73 4.09
CA THR A 95 17.33 -9.63 4.91
C THR A 95 16.89 -8.90 6.19
N PRO A 96 15.72 -9.23 6.74
CA PRO A 96 15.29 -8.67 8.01
C PRO A 96 16.29 -8.98 9.13
N LYS A 97 16.60 -7.97 9.94
CA LYS A 97 17.52 -8.12 11.07
C LYS A 97 16.91 -8.81 12.30
N THR A 98 15.59 -8.97 12.31
CA THR A 98 14.83 -9.54 13.43
C THR A 98 13.90 -10.63 12.94
N ALA A 99 13.58 -11.58 13.82
CA ALA A 99 12.62 -12.65 13.53
C ALA A 99 11.24 -12.12 13.11
N SER A 100 10.80 -10.99 13.64
CA SER A 100 9.53 -10.33 13.26
C SER A 100 9.55 -9.74 11.85
N GLY A 101 10.72 -9.56 11.26
CA GLY A 101 10.86 -9.11 9.89
C GLY A 101 10.63 -10.22 8.86
N THR A 102 10.90 -11.49 9.21
CA THR A 102 10.57 -12.67 8.41
C THR A 102 9.21 -13.18 8.86
N ARG A 103 8.24 -13.18 7.97
CA ARG A 103 6.86 -13.55 8.26
C ARG A 103 6.14 -14.10 7.06
N THR A 104 5.13 -14.92 7.29
CA THR A 104 4.16 -15.30 6.28
C THR A 104 2.87 -14.54 6.54
N ILE A 105 2.34 -13.86 5.52
CA ILE A 105 1.10 -13.11 5.60
C ILE A 105 0.03 -13.76 4.71
N PRO A 106 -1.25 -13.76 5.15
CA PRO A 106 -2.34 -14.24 4.33
C PRO A 106 -2.67 -13.25 3.20
N ILE A 107 -3.09 -13.76 2.05
CA ILE A 107 -3.71 -12.98 0.99
C ILE A 107 -5.19 -12.84 1.34
N LEU A 108 -5.58 -11.65 1.83
CA LEU A 108 -6.92 -11.39 2.35
C LEU A 108 -7.93 -11.01 1.26
N TYR A 109 -7.45 -10.56 0.10
CA TYR A 109 -8.27 -10.06 -0.99
C TYR A 109 -8.08 -10.93 -2.25
N PRO A 110 -9.17 -11.46 -2.84
CA PRO A 110 -9.11 -12.25 -4.08
C PRO A 110 -8.38 -11.52 -5.22
N GLU A 111 -8.56 -10.21 -5.32
CA GLU A 111 -7.94 -9.37 -6.34
C GLU A 111 -6.41 -9.41 -6.26
N VAL A 112 -5.84 -9.54 -5.06
CA VAL A 112 -4.38 -9.70 -4.89
C VAL A 112 -3.92 -11.04 -5.47
N ALA A 113 -4.63 -12.13 -5.17
CA ALA A 113 -4.31 -13.45 -5.69
C ALA A 113 -4.43 -13.48 -7.23
N GLU A 114 -5.45 -12.85 -7.80
CA GLU A 114 -5.64 -12.73 -9.24
C GLU A 114 -4.48 -11.98 -9.92
N GLN A 115 -4.07 -10.83 -9.38
CA GLN A 115 -2.94 -10.07 -9.91
C GLN A 115 -1.63 -10.84 -9.83
N LEU A 116 -1.37 -11.52 -8.70
CA LEU A 116 -0.15 -12.31 -8.52
C LEU A 116 -0.12 -13.51 -9.47
N ARG A 117 -1.26 -14.21 -9.63
CA ARG A 117 -1.38 -15.33 -10.59
C ARG A 117 -1.09 -14.88 -12.01
N ALA A 118 -1.74 -13.80 -12.45
CA ALA A 118 -1.55 -13.25 -13.78
C ALA A 118 -0.08 -12.83 -14.02
N LEU A 119 0.58 -12.22 -13.01
CA LEU A 119 2.00 -11.88 -13.12
C LEU A 119 2.88 -13.11 -13.25
N ILE A 120 2.67 -14.14 -12.42
CA ILE A 120 3.45 -15.37 -12.43
C ILE A 120 3.31 -16.09 -13.80
N GLU A 121 2.08 -16.17 -14.33
CA GLU A 121 1.79 -16.83 -15.61
C GLU A 121 2.45 -16.15 -16.82
N VAL A 122 2.56 -14.82 -16.81
CA VAL A 122 3.09 -14.08 -17.96
C VAL A 122 4.56 -13.69 -17.82
N MET A 123 5.14 -13.92 -16.66
CA MET A 123 6.45 -13.39 -16.29
C MET A 123 7.58 -13.89 -17.21
N ASP A 124 7.63 -15.20 -17.45
CA ASP A 124 8.67 -15.83 -18.27
C ASP A 124 8.56 -15.38 -19.75
N ALA A 125 7.33 -15.06 -20.21
CA ALA A 125 7.11 -14.52 -21.55
C ALA A 125 7.45 -13.02 -21.65
N LEU A 126 7.16 -12.24 -20.61
CA LEU A 126 7.47 -10.80 -20.58
C LEU A 126 8.96 -10.52 -20.39
N TYR A 127 9.65 -11.37 -19.64
CA TYR A 127 11.04 -11.18 -19.25
C TYR A 127 11.83 -12.48 -19.45
N PRO A 128 12.21 -12.84 -20.69
CA PRO A 128 12.91 -14.08 -20.99
C PRO A 128 14.29 -14.18 -20.32
N GLU A 129 14.91 -13.02 -20.03
CA GLU A 129 16.14 -12.97 -19.23
C GLU A 129 15.78 -12.79 -17.75
N ASP A 130 16.18 -13.75 -16.92
CA ASP A 130 15.91 -13.65 -15.49
C ASP A 130 16.86 -12.65 -14.82
N LEU A 131 16.26 -11.88 -13.93
CA LEU A 131 16.98 -10.88 -13.13
C LEU A 131 17.41 -11.53 -11.81
N VAL A 132 18.72 -11.72 -11.62
CA VAL A 132 19.27 -12.36 -10.44
C VAL A 132 20.00 -11.37 -9.56
N MET A 133 19.69 -11.38 -8.25
CA MET A 133 20.39 -10.57 -7.25
C MET A 133 20.55 -11.36 -5.95
N ASN A 134 21.80 -11.53 -5.50
CA ASN A 134 22.15 -12.25 -4.27
C ASN A 134 21.48 -13.64 -4.16
N GLY A 135 21.36 -14.37 -5.29
CA GLY A 135 20.70 -15.68 -5.36
C GLY A 135 19.17 -15.64 -5.45
N TYR A 136 18.55 -14.49 -5.29
CA TYR A 136 17.11 -14.31 -5.56
C TYR A 136 16.89 -14.11 -7.05
N HIS A 137 15.82 -14.71 -7.56
CA HIS A 137 15.43 -14.64 -8.97
C HIS A 137 13.92 -14.74 -9.11
N GLY A 138 13.38 -14.50 -10.31
CA GLY A 138 11.95 -14.57 -10.55
C GLY A 138 11.18 -13.40 -9.91
N PHE A 139 11.78 -12.18 -9.88
CA PHE A 139 11.15 -10.98 -9.33
C PHE A 139 9.88 -10.60 -10.09
N LEU A 140 8.76 -10.43 -9.37
CA LEU A 140 7.45 -10.18 -9.94
C LEU A 140 7.25 -8.75 -10.44
N PHE A 141 7.88 -7.77 -9.81
CA PHE A 141 7.69 -6.37 -10.15
C PHE A 141 8.93 -5.79 -10.81
N ARG A 142 8.83 -5.59 -12.13
CA ARG A 142 9.91 -5.02 -12.95
C ARG A 142 9.43 -3.72 -13.61
N ASN A 143 10.35 -2.84 -13.95
CA ASN A 143 10.06 -1.68 -14.75
C ASN A 143 9.94 -2.07 -16.25
N ARG A 144 9.59 -1.12 -17.12
CA ARG A 144 9.43 -1.37 -18.57
C ARG A 144 10.71 -1.88 -19.28
N SER A 145 11.87 -1.65 -18.70
CA SER A 145 13.15 -2.15 -19.21
C SER A 145 13.48 -3.56 -18.69
N GLY A 146 12.56 -4.21 -17.96
CA GLY A 146 12.80 -5.53 -17.34
C GLY A 146 13.68 -5.49 -16.08
N TYR A 147 14.07 -4.29 -15.61
CA TYR A 147 14.92 -4.12 -14.43
C TYR A 147 14.09 -3.89 -13.16
N PHE A 148 14.72 -3.80 -12.00
CA PHE A 148 14.09 -3.60 -10.71
C PHE A 148 13.20 -2.35 -10.66
N LEU A 149 12.07 -2.47 -9.95
CA LEU A 149 11.17 -1.37 -9.69
C LEU A 149 11.53 -0.70 -8.35
N SER A 150 11.71 0.62 -8.37
CA SER A 150 12.06 1.37 -7.16
C SER A 150 10.85 2.06 -6.53
N ALA A 151 10.96 2.37 -5.23
CA ALA A 151 9.98 3.20 -4.53
C ALA A 151 9.77 4.57 -5.20
N HIS A 152 10.83 5.15 -5.78
CA HIS A 152 10.76 6.41 -6.51
C HIS A 152 9.89 6.29 -7.77
N ASN A 153 10.04 5.21 -8.53
CA ASN A 153 9.20 4.96 -9.71
C ASN A 153 7.72 4.85 -9.34
N ILE A 154 7.40 4.14 -8.25
CA ILE A 154 6.03 3.96 -7.75
C ILE A 154 5.45 5.31 -7.29
N ASN A 155 6.20 6.10 -6.52
CA ASN A 155 5.73 7.41 -6.08
C ASN A 155 5.46 8.36 -7.25
N ARG A 156 6.34 8.39 -8.25
CA ARG A 156 6.10 9.18 -9.48
C ARG A 156 4.89 8.69 -10.26
N ALA A 157 4.62 7.39 -10.25
CA ALA A 157 3.42 6.83 -10.87
C ALA A 157 2.16 7.28 -10.12
N ILE A 158 2.15 7.16 -8.78
CA ILE A 158 1.04 7.61 -7.93
C ILE A 158 0.73 9.09 -8.19
N GLU A 159 1.75 9.94 -8.19
CA GLU A 159 1.61 11.38 -8.44
C GLU A 159 0.97 11.65 -9.81
N ARG A 160 1.50 11.06 -10.89
CA ARG A 160 0.96 11.24 -12.25
C ARG A 160 -0.46 10.72 -12.40
N ILE A 161 -0.74 9.56 -11.82
CA ILE A 161 -2.08 8.96 -11.82
C ILE A 161 -3.06 9.86 -11.08
N SER A 162 -2.68 10.37 -9.90
CA SER A 162 -3.54 11.25 -9.09
C SER A 162 -3.81 12.57 -9.79
N ILE A 163 -2.82 13.17 -10.44
CA ILE A 163 -2.99 14.41 -11.23
C ILE A 163 -3.95 14.15 -12.40
N ALA A 164 -3.74 13.07 -13.15
CA ALA A 164 -4.59 12.74 -14.30
C ALA A 164 -6.04 12.42 -13.88
N TYR A 165 -6.22 11.65 -12.81
CA TYR A 165 -7.54 11.38 -12.26
C TYR A 165 -8.24 12.64 -11.79
N ASN A 166 -7.55 13.50 -11.02
CA ASN A 166 -8.14 14.73 -10.49
C ASN A 166 -8.56 15.70 -11.61
N ALA A 167 -7.77 15.78 -12.69
CA ALA A 167 -8.14 16.60 -13.85
C ALA A 167 -9.42 16.06 -14.52
N GLU A 168 -9.49 14.75 -14.82
CA GLU A 168 -10.67 14.12 -15.42
C GLU A 168 -11.90 14.23 -14.49
N GLU A 169 -11.72 14.05 -13.19
CA GLU A 169 -12.79 14.15 -12.20
C GLU A 169 -13.34 15.58 -12.08
N MET A 170 -12.49 16.60 -12.16
CA MET A 170 -12.94 17.99 -12.14
C MET A 170 -13.79 18.32 -13.38
N ASP A 171 -13.33 17.93 -14.56
CA ASP A 171 -14.09 18.14 -15.81
C ASP A 171 -15.44 17.40 -15.77
N GLN A 172 -15.44 16.16 -15.27
CA GLN A 172 -16.66 15.35 -15.15
C GLN A 172 -17.64 15.92 -14.11
N ALA A 173 -17.14 16.37 -12.97
CA ALA A 173 -17.95 16.96 -11.92
C ALA A 173 -18.62 18.29 -12.36
N GLU A 174 -17.91 19.10 -13.13
CA GLU A 174 -18.44 20.31 -13.74
C GLU A 174 -19.58 20.00 -14.73
N LEU A 175 -19.41 18.98 -15.58
CA LEU A 175 -20.44 18.54 -16.53
C LEU A 175 -21.69 17.98 -15.84
N GLU A 176 -21.51 17.35 -14.69
CA GLU A 176 -22.59 16.71 -13.91
C GLU A 176 -23.18 17.62 -12.81
N ASP A 177 -22.73 18.86 -12.69
CA ASP A 177 -23.13 19.85 -11.67
C ASP A 177 -23.03 19.26 -10.24
N ARG A 178 -21.91 18.63 -9.91
CA ARG A 178 -21.62 18.03 -8.61
C ARG A 178 -20.24 18.42 -8.06
N GLU A 179 -20.03 18.23 -6.77
CA GLU A 179 -18.71 18.36 -6.16
C GLU A 179 -17.77 17.26 -6.63
N PRO A 180 -16.50 17.59 -6.96
CA PRO A 180 -15.51 16.60 -7.38
C PRO A 180 -15.01 15.75 -6.20
N SER A 181 -14.83 14.45 -6.42
CA SER A 181 -14.26 13.50 -5.46
C SER A 181 -12.75 13.34 -5.72
N LEU A 182 -11.97 14.30 -5.27
CA LEU A 182 -10.53 14.37 -5.57
C LEU A 182 -9.69 13.43 -4.69
N LEU A 183 -8.60 12.93 -5.30
CA LEU A 183 -7.55 12.23 -4.58
C LEU A 183 -6.63 13.26 -3.90
N PRO A 184 -6.28 13.07 -2.62
CA PRO A 184 -5.27 13.89 -1.94
C PRO A 184 -3.88 13.59 -2.50
N HIS A 185 -2.90 14.43 -2.17
CA HIS A 185 -1.50 14.07 -2.38
C HIS A 185 -1.11 12.93 -1.42
N PHE A 186 -0.63 11.81 -1.96
CA PHE A 186 -0.21 10.65 -1.17
C PHE A 186 0.98 9.93 -1.81
N SER A 187 1.61 9.07 -1.05
CA SER A 187 2.78 8.28 -1.45
C SER A 187 2.52 6.78 -1.25
N VAL A 188 3.42 5.94 -1.72
CA VAL A 188 3.38 4.49 -1.50
C VAL A 188 3.29 4.10 -0.02
N HIS A 189 3.85 4.91 0.88
CA HIS A 189 3.74 4.67 2.32
C HIS A 189 2.31 4.84 2.85
N ASN A 190 1.55 5.76 2.26
CA ASN A 190 0.13 5.95 2.61
C ASN A 190 -0.73 4.75 2.19
N LEU A 191 -0.34 3.99 1.14
CA LEU A 191 -1.05 2.74 0.77
C LEU A 191 -0.96 1.70 1.89
N ARG A 192 0.24 1.51 2.45
CA ARG A 192 0.44 0.62 3.60
C ARG A 192 -0.32 1.13 4.85
N HIS A 193 -0.31 2.43 5.09
CA HIS A 193 -1.06 3.02 6.20
C HIS A 193 -2.56 2.80 6.02
N THR A 194 -3.08 2.98 4.81
CA THR A 194 -4.47 2.71 4.46
C THR A 194 -4.84 1.25 4.71
N PHE A 195 -4.01 0.29 4.30
CA PHE A 195 -4.25 -1.13 4.59
C PHE A 195 -4.29 -1.39 6.10
N CYS A 196 -3.34 -0.85 6.87
CA CYS A 196 -3.31 -1.00 8.33
C CYS A 196 -4.60 -0.45 8.96
N THR A 197 -5.04 0.73 8.55
CA THR A 197 -6.31 1.34 8.99
C THR A 197 -7.50 0.42 8.71
N ARG A 198 -7.61 -0.12 7.48
CA ARG A 198 -8.70 -1.04 7.12
C ARG A 198 -8.65 -2.35 7.89
N LEU A 199 -7.44 -2.86 8.15
CA LEU A 199 -7.26 -4.05 8.97
C LEU A 199 -7.71 -3.81 10.42
N CYS A 200 -7.35 -2.67 11.02
CA CYS A 200 -7.80 -2.27 12.36
C CYS A 200 -9.32 -2.05 12.44
N GLU A 201 -9.98 -1.60 11.36
CA GLU A 201 -11.43 -1.49 11.28
C GLU A 201 -12.13 -2.86 11.22
N SER A 202 -11.44 -3.88 10.70
CA SER A 202 -12.01 -5.19 10.40
C SER A 202 -11.84 -6.20 11.53
N THR A 203 -10.87 -6.01 12.43
CA THR A 203 -10.58 -6.93 13.54
C THR A 203 -10.03 -6.20 14.76
N ASN A 204 -10.33 -6.76 15.95
CA ASN A 204 -9.78 -6.30 17.22
C ASN A 204 -8.53 -7.12 17.64
N ASP A 205 -8.09 -8.07 16.81
CA ASP A 205 -6.89 -8.87 17.08
C ASP A 205 -5.62 -8.09 16.74
N ILE A 206 -5.13 -7.36 17.72
CA ILE A 206 -3.95 -6.51 17.58
C ILE A 206 -2.69 -7.34 17.29
N LYS A 207 -2.60 -8.57 17.81
CA LYS A 207 -1.47 -9.47 17.51
C LYS A 207 -1.44 -9.87 16.04
N PHE A 208 -2.60 -10.21 15.48
CA PHE A 208 -2.74 -10.51 14.07
C PHE A 208 -2.34 -9.32 13.22
N ILE A 209 -2.84 -8.11 13.55
CA ILE A 209 -2.48 -6.87 12.85
C ILE A 209 -0.95 -6.65 12.89
N GLN A 210 -0.34 -6.75 14.06
CA GLN A 210 1.10 -6.59 14.24
C GLN A 210 1.91 -7.59 13.41
N GLN A 211 1.48 -8.85 13.40
CA GLN A 211 2.13 -9.93 12.65
C GLN A 211 2.04 -9.68 11.14
N VAL A 212 0.85 -9.38 10.62
CA VAL A 212 0.65 -9.08 9.19
C VAL A 212 1.49 -7.87 8.77
N MET A 213 1.44 -6.81 9.56
CA MET A 213 2.17 -5.57 9.27
C MET A 213 3.69 -5.73 9.47
N GLY A 214 4.16 -6.68 10.26
CA GLY A 214 5.59 -6.82 10.59
C GLY A 214 6.12 -5.58 11.32
N HIS A 215 5.34 -5.01 12.26
CA HIS A 215 5.79 -3.95 13.12
C HIS A 215 6.65 -4.52 14.24
N ALA A 216 7.91 -4.08 14.30
CA ALA A 216 8.83 -4.49 15.37
C ALA A 216 8.39 -3.94 16.73
N ASP A 217 7.79 -2.74 16.73
CA ASP A 217 7.26 -2.07 17.90
C ASP A 217 5.73 -2.15 17.90
N PHE A 218 5.19 -2.66 19.00
CA PHE A 218 3.75 -2.74 19.25
C PHE A 218 3.09 -1.35 19.31
N SER A 219 3.82 -0.34 19.78
CA SER A 219 3.30 1.03 19.89
C SER A 219 2.79 1.56 18.55
N THR A 220 3.50 1.27 17.45
CA THR A 220 3.09 1.71 16.11
C THR A 220 1.71 1.16 15.70
N THR A 221 1.41 -0.09 16.05
CA THR A 221 0.10 -0.69 15.78
C THR A 221 -0.96 -0.12 16.71
N MET A 222 -0.61 0.06 17.99
CA MET A 222 -1.51 0.61 19.01
C MET A 222 -1.88 2.06 18.73
N ASP A 223 -0.96 2.89 18.26
CA ASP A 223 -1.25 4.28 17.93
C ASP A 223 -2.32 4.39 16.84
N ILE A 224 -2.19 3.57 15.78
CA ILE A 224 -3.18 3.52 14.69
C ILE A 224 -4.52 2.99 15.21
N TYR A 225 -4.50 1.90 15.95
CA TYR A 225 -5.70 1.26 16.50
C TYR A 225 -6.45 2.21 17.45
N THR A 226 -5.73 2.87 18.37
CA THR A 226 -6.31 3.79 19.34
C THR A 226 -6.97 4.98 18.65
N HIS A 227 -6.31 5.55 17.63
CA HIS A 227 -6.84 6.66 16.86
C HIS A 227 -8.16 6.29 16.17
N ILE A 228 -8.19 5.15 15.46
CA ILE A 228 -9.38 4.65 14.76
C ILE A 228 -10.51 4.35 15.76
N THR A 229 -10.19 3.75 16.90
CA THR A 229 -11.19 3.42 17.93
C THR A 229 -11.80 4.68 18.53
N GLN A 230 -11.01 5.74 18.76
CA GLN A 230 -11.52 7.03 19.26
C GLN A 230 -12.40 7.73 18.22
N GLU A 231 -12.07 7.67 16.93
CA GLU A 231 -12.91 8.21 15.87
C GLU A 231 -14.24 7.46 15.75
N ASN A 232 -14.19 6.13 15.72
CA ASN A 232 -15.39 5.29 15.72
C ASN A 232 -16.29 5.54 16.94
N MET A 233 -15.69 5.80 18.12
CA MET A 233 -16.43 6.14 19.33
C MET A 233 -17.11 7.50 19.20
N LYS A 234 -16.45 8.52 18.63
CA LYS A 234 -17.05 9.85 18.39
C LYS A 234 -18.20 9.76 17.39
N GLU A 235 -18.01 9.07 16.26
CA GLU A 235 -19.07 8.89 15.26
C GLU A 235 -20.30 8.17 15.85
N LYS A 236 -20.06 7.07 16.58
CA LYS A 236 -21.14 6.35 17.27
C LYS A 236 -21.83 7.21 18.32
N ALA A 237 -21.08 8.01 19.08
CA ALA A 237 -21.64 8.91 20.07
C ALA A 237 -22.53 9.99 19.43
N GLU A 238 -22.15 10.56 18.30
CA GLU A 238 -22.97 11.53 17.57
C GLU A 238 -24.25 10.89 17.01
N VAL A 239 -24.16 9.67 16.46
CA VAL A 239 -25.36 8.92 16.00
C VAL A 239 -26.30 8.62 17.18
N ILE A 240 -25.76 8.24 18.34
CA ILE A 240 -26.56 7.95 19.55
C ILE A 240 -27.21 9.22 20.08
N LYS A 241 -26.49 10.35 20.15
CA LYS A 241 -27.06 11.64 20.58
C LYS A 241 -28.24 12.07 19.72
N GLY A 242 -28.19 11.84 18.39
CA GLY A 242 -29.30 12.14 17.49
C GLY A 242 -30.53 11.25 17.67
N ASN A 243 -30.35 10.06 18.31
CA ASN A 243 -31.42 9.08 18.48
C ASN A 243 -31.92 8.94 19.94
N LEU A 244 -31.21 9.49 20.93
CA LEU A 244 -31.61 9.48 22.33
C LEU A 244 -32.42 10.75 22.64
N VAL A 245 -33.72 10.59 22.70
CA VAL A 245 -34.62 11.61 23.27
C VAL A 245 -34.73 11.37 24.77
N LEU A 246 -34.10 12.19 25.58
CA LEU A 246 -34.39 12.21 27.02
C LEU A 246 -35.78 12.88 27.19
N MET A 247 -36.77 12.14 27.71
CA MET A 247 -38.09 12.67 28.07
C MET A 247 -37.95 13.77 29.10
#